data_4100e764726197d6364e50fa64d213f8
#
_entry.id   4100e764726197d6364e50fa64d213f8
#
_cell.length_a   1.000
_cell.length_b   1.000
_cell.length_c   1.000
_cell.angle_alpha   90.00
_cell.angle_beta   90.00
_cell.angle_gamma   90.00
#
_symmetry.space_group_name_H-M   'P 1'
#
loop_
_entity.id
_entity.type
_entity.pdbx_description
1 polymer ?
#
loop_
_entity_poly.entity_id
_entity_poly.type
_entity_poly.pdbx_seq_one_letter_code
_entity_poly.pdbx_strand_id
1 'polypeptide(L)'
;MGAQLRVYKRRIRSVTATKKITKAMEMIAASRVVKAQRKVAASAPYATELTRAVTAVGTGSNTKHPLTTEAETATRAAVLLLTSDRGLAGAFNANAIKAAEQLTARLEAEGKEVDTFIVGRRGLAHYNFRERKVVESWSGFTDEPTYADAKKVAGPLIEAIEKETADGGVDELHIVYTEFVSMMTQSAIDGRLLPLRLEEVAEEAPKGEILPLFEFEPSAEDVLDALLPRYVESRIYNALLQSAASKHAATRRAMKSATDNAGDLITTLSRLANAARQAEITQEISEIVGGSAALADATAGSDK
;
A
#
# COMPACT_ATOMS: atom_id res chain seq x y z
N MET A 1 -17.73 43.48 -12.86
CA MET A 1 -17.49 42.03 -12.95
C MET A 1 -18.34 41.32 -11.90
N GLY A 2 -19.29 40.51 -12.31
CA GLY A 2 -20.26 39.86 -11.44
C GLY A 2 -19.60 38.95 -10.41
N ALA A 3 -20.23 38.78 -9.26
CA ALA A 3 -19.74 37.98 -8.17
C ALA A 3 -19.54 36.50 -8.61
N GLN A 4 -20.44 35.96 -9.41
CA GLN A 4 -20.39 34.60 -9.93
C GLN A 4 -19.19 34.34 -10.86
N LEU A 5 -18.90 35.25 -11.78
CA LEU A 5 -17.74 35.15 -12.69
C LEU A 5 -16.42 35.10 -11.92
N ARG A 6 -16.30 35.92 -10.85
CA ARG A 6 -15.11 35.90 -9.96
C ARG A 6 -14.96 34.55 -9.25
N VAL A 7 -16.06 33.95 -8.78
CA VAL A 7 -16.05 32.62 -8.14
C VAL A 7 -15.58 31.54 -9.12
N TYR A 8 -16.14 31.50 -10.34
CA TYR A 8 -15.72 30.52 -11.35
C TYR A 8 -14.25 30.66 -11.73
N LYS A 9 -13.76 31.89 -11.96
CA LYS A 9 -12.35 32.13 -12.26
C LYS A 9 -11.42 31.70 -11.12
N ARG A 10 -11.81 31.91 -9.86
CA ARG A 10 -11.05 31.43 -8.70
C ARG A 10 -10.98 29.91 -8.66
N ARG A 11 -12.12 29.23 -8.87
CA ARG A 11 -12.20 27.76 -8.92
C ARG A 11 -11.36 27.19 -10.05
N ILE A 12 -11.42 27.78 -11.26
CA ILE A 12 -10.59 27.35 -12.39
C ILE A 12 -9.09 27.42 -12.03
N ARG A 13 -8.64 28.53 -11.42
CA ARG A 13 -7.22 28.64 -10.99
C ARG A 13 -6.84 27.57 -9.99
N SER A 14 -7.66 27.31 -8.98
CA SER A 14 -7.41 26.29 -7.96
C SER A 14 -7.34 24.89 -8.59
N VAL A 15 -8.31 24.52 -9.42
CA VAL A 15 -8.35 23.20 -10.08
C VAL A 15 -7.19 23.03 -11.06
N THR A 16 -6.81 24.11 -11.77
CA THR A 16 -5.62 24.08 -12.66
C THR A 16 -4.32 23.84 -11.88
N ALA A 17 -4.19 24.44 -10.70
CA ALA A 17 -3.05 24.17 -9.82
C ALA A 17 -3.06 22.71 -9.36
N THR A 18 -4.19 22.19 -8.89
CA THR A 18 -4.36 20.79 -8.50
C THR A 18 -4.01 19.84 -9.66
N LYS A 19 -4.49 20.12 -10.90
CA LYS A 19 -4.16 19.33 -12.09
C LYS A 19 -2.64 19.24 -12.33
N LYS A 20 -1.92 20.35 -12.16
CA LYS A 20 -0.46 20.36 -12.29
C LYS A 20 0.23 19.51 -11.23
N ILE A 21 -0.24 19.60 -9.99
CA ILE A 21 0.31 18.79 -8.87
C ILE A 21 0.05 17.30 -9.11
N THR A 22 -1.18 16.90 -9.44
CA THR A 22 -1.51 15.49 -9.68
C THR A 22 -0.74 14.92 -10.86
N LYS A 23 -0.53 15.73 -11.93
CA LYS A 23 0.29 15.31 -13.07
C LYS A 23 1.76 15.10 -12.70
N ALA A 24 2.33 15.97 -11.88
CA ALA A 24 3.68 15.79 -11.37
C ALA A 24 3.80 14.55 -10.48
N MET A 25 2.82 14.32 -9.59
CA MET A 25 2.78 13.12 -8.73
C MET A 25 2.62 11.83 -9.55
N GLU A 26 1.84 11.84 -10.63
CA GLU A 26 1.72 10.71 -11.56
C GLU A 26 3.10 10.34 -12.16
N MET A 27 3.87 11.34 -12.62
CA MET A 27 5.20 11.10 -13.20
C MET A 27 6.20 10.60 -12.16
N ILE A 28 6.20 11.17 -10.96
CA ILE A 28 7.05 10.70 -9.85
C ILE A 28 6.70 9.26 -9.48
N ALA A 29 5.42 8.93 -9.36
CA ALA A 29 4.98 7.58 -9.05
C ALA A 29 5.41 6.58 -10.15
N ALA A 30 5.29 6.94 -11.43
CA ALA A 30 5.75 6.13 -12.55
C ALA A 30 7.24 5.78 -12.46
N SER A 31 8.09 6.78 -12.15
CA SER A 31 9.52 6.56 -11.96
C SER A 31 9.82 5.65 -10.75
N ARG A 32 9.07 5.82 -9.65
CA ARG A 32 9.25 5.01 -8.43
C ARG A 32 8.84 3.56 -8.62
N VAL A 33 7.80 3.27 -9.42
CA VAL A 33 7.46 1.87 -9.77
C VAL A 33 8.63 1.17 -10.41
N VAL A 34 9.27 1.79 -11.42
CA VAL A 34 10.42 1.19 -12.11
C VAL A 34 11.59 0.93 -11.16
N LYS A 35 11.87 1.87 -10.24
CA LYS A 35 12.92 1.68 -9.23
C LYS A 35 12.58 0.54 -8.27
N ALA A 36 11.34 0.44 -7.80
CA ALA A 36 10.90 -0.64 -6.91
C ALA A 36 10.99 -2.00 -7.60
N GLN A 37 10.54 -2.13 -8.85
CA GLN A 37 10.66 -3.36 -9.63
C GLN A 37 12.12 -3.80 -9.82
N ARG A 38 13.03 -2.86 -10.07
CA ARG A 38 14.48 -3.17 -10.15
C ARG A 38 15.01 -3.73 -8.83
N LYS A 39 14.57 -3.20 -7.69
CA LYS A 39 14.96 -3.72 -6.37
C LYS A 39 14.40 -5.14 -6.14
N VAL A 40 13.14 -5.40 -6.52
CA VAL A 40 12.54 -6.74 -6.48
C VAL A 40 13.39 -7.72 -7.31
N ALA A 41 13.68 -7.38 -8.57
CA ALA A 41 14.50 -8.21 -9.44
C ALA A 41 15.92 -8.42 -8.91
N ALA A 42 16.53 -7.40 -8.30
CA ALA A 42 17.86 -7.51 -7.71
C ALA A 42 17.92 -8.38 -6.45
N SER A 43 16.83 -8.47 -5.69
CA SER A 43 16.74 -9.33 -4.49
C SER A 43 16.38 -10.78 -4.80
N ALA A 44 15.81 -11.08 -5.98
CA ALA A 44 15.36 -12.41 -6.37
C ALA A 44 16.44 -13.49 -6.32
N PRO A 45 17.69 -13.28 -6.83
CA PRO A 45 18.72 -14.30 -6.77
C PRO A 45 19.04 -14.74 -5.34
N TYR A 46 19.18 -13.78 -4.41
CA TYR A 46 19.42 -14.08 -3.00
C TYR A 46 18.28 -14.90 -2.38
N ALA A 47 17.03 -14.47 -2.61
CA ALA A 47 15.85 -15.18 -2.11
C ALA A 47 15.78 -16.63 -2.66
N THR A 48 16.11 -16.82 -3.95
CA THR A 48 16.14 -18.15 -4.59
C THR A 48 17.18 -19.06 -3.97
N GLU A 49 18.42 -18.58 -3.80
CA GLU A 49 19.50 -19.37 -3.20
C GLU A 49 19.21 -19.70 -1.72
N LEU A 50 18.63 -18.75 -0.99
CA LEU A 50 18.24 -18.96 0.39
C LEU A 50 17.11 -19.99 0.51
N THR A 51 16.11 -19.94 -0.35
CA THR A 51 15.04 -20.95 -0.47
C THR A 51 15.65 -22.32 -0.78
N ARG A 52 16.58 -22.40 -1.72
CA ARG A 52 17.28 -23.64 -2.08
C ARG A 52 18.08 -24.22 -0.90
N ALA A 53 18.77 -23.36 -0.15
CA ALA A 53 19.55 -23.80 1.02
C ALA A 53 18.64 -24.35 2.13
N VAL A 54 17.57 -23.63 2.47
CA VAL A 54 16.58 -24.09 3.48
C VAL A 54 15.91 -25.41 3.06
N THR A 55 15.53 -25.54 1.79
CA THR A 55 14.97 -26.78 1.23
C THR A 55 15.97 -27.94 1.34
N ALA A 56 17.23 -27.74 0.99
CA ALA A 56 18.25 -28.78 1.03
C ALA A 56 18.47 -29.31 2.46
N VAL A 57 18.57 -28.41 3.44
CA VAL A 57 18.70 -28.82 4.86
C VAL A 57 17.44 -29.48 5.36
N GLY A 58 16.26 -28.95 5.05
CA GLY A 58 14.97 -29.46 5.50
C GLY A 58 14.64 -30.84 4.94
N THR A 59 15.01 -31.13 3.69
CA THR A 59 14.79 -32.45 3.07
C THR A 59 15.89 -33.47 3.45
N GLY A 60 17.09 -32.99 3.77
CA GLY A 60 18.23 -33.82 4.12
C GLY A 60 18.34 -34.18 5.61
N SER A 61 17.61 -33.53 6.48
CA SER A 61 17.63 -33.73 7.94
C SER A 61 16.23 -33.88 8.50
N ASN A 62 16.09 -34.79 9.48
CA ASN A 62 14.86 -35.00 10.24
C ASN A 62 14.82 -34.09 11.49
N THR A 63 15.46 -32.92 11.41
CA THR A 63 15.67 -32.02 12.54
C THR A 63 14.42 -31.19 12.79
N LYS A 64 13.92 -31.21 14.04
CA LYS A 64 12.83 -30.35 14.50
C LYS A 64 13.40 -29.01 14.91
N HIS A 65 12.89 -27.94 14.30
CA HIS A 65 13.27 -26.57 14.64
C HIS A 65 12.01 -25.75 14.99
N PRO A 66 12.03 -24.83 15.98
CA PRO A 66 10.85 -24.04 16.36
C PRO A 66 10.17 -23.34 15.18
N LEU A 67 10.95 -22.80 14.23
CA LEU A 67 10.42 -22.10 13.05
C LEU A 67 9.89 -23.03 11.94
N THR A 68 10.03 -24.36 12.07
CA THR A 68 9.53 -25.36 11.09
C THR A 68 8.57 -26.37 11.70
N THR A 69 8.44 -26.42 13.03
CA THR A 69 7.59 -27.37 13.72
C THR A 69 6.22 -26.75 13.99
N GLU A 70 5.15 -27.37 13.49
CA GLU A 70 3.79 -26.94 13.81
C GLU A 70 3.44 -27.34 15.26
N ALA A 71 2.81 -26.40 15.99
CA ALA A 71 2.22 -26.73 17.29
C ALA A 71 1.07 -27.74 17.12
N GLU A 72 0.94 -28.69 18.02
CA GLU A 72 -0.16 -29.68 17.99
C GLU A 72 -1.53 -29.00 18.02
N THR A 73 -1.63 -27.86 18.71
CA THR A 73 -2.82 -27.01 18.75
C THR A 73 -2.36 -25.55 18.75
N ALA A 74 -2.48 -24.87 17.63
CA ALA A 74 -2.18 -23.46 17.56
C ALA A 74 -3.30 -22.64 18.23
N THR A 75 -2.96 -21.86 19.25
CA THR A 75 -3.89 -21.04 20.05
C THR A 75 -3.68 -19.56 19.85
N ARG A 76 -2.51 -19.13 19.38
CA ARG A 76 -2.18 -17.73 19.14
C ARG A 76 -1.51 -17.53 17.78
N ALA A 77 -1.90 -16.49 17.07
CA ALA A 77 -1.34 -16.13 15.79
C ALA A 77 -0.92 -14.66 15.76
N ALA A 78 0.21 -14.36 15.12
CA ALA A 78 0.60 -13.00 14.80
C ALA A 78 0.23 -12.68 13.35
N VAL A 79 -0.28 -11.47 13.09
CA VAL A 79 -0.58 -10.95 11.76
C VAL A 79 0.23 -9.69 11.50
N LEU A 80 1.17 -9.75 10.57
CA LEU A 80 1.94 -8.61 10.08
C LEU A 80 1.20 -7.98 8.89
N LEU A 81 0.64 -6.79 9.08
CA LEU A 81 -0.03 -6.01 8.03
C LEU A 81 0.91 -4.97 7.42
N LEU A 82 1.12 -5.03 6.12
CA LEU A 82 1.89 -4.02 5.38
C LEU A 82 0.97 -2.99 4.71
N THR A 83 1.11 -1.74 5.12
CA THR A 83 0.42 -0.58 4.54
C THR A 83 1.41 0.53 4.17
N SER A 84 0.94 1.68 3.71
CA SER A 84 1.80 2.81 3.38
C SER A 84 1.83 3.89 4.48
N ASP A 85 2.91 4.69 4.49
CA ASP A 85 3.01 5.87 5.34
C ASP A 85 2.17 7.03 4.83
N ARG A 86 1.96 7.11 3.50
CA ARG A 86 1.28 8.22 2.84
C ARG A 86 0.03 7.74 2.13
N GLY A 87 -1.01 8.59 2.12
CA GLY A 87 -2.23 8.37 1.34
C GLY A 87 -2.04 8.62 -0.16
N LEU A 88 -3.14 8.90 -0.84
CA LEU A 88 -3.22 9.17 -2.28
C LEU A 88 -2.82 7.95 -3.14
N ALA A 89 -3.00 6.76 -2.62
CA ALA A 89 -2.71 5.49 -3.28
C ALA A 89 -3.99 4.71 -3.69
N GLY A 90 -5.09 5.42 -3.95
CA GLY A 90 -6.37 4.77 -4.29
C GLY A 90 -6.82 3.80 -3.20
N ALA A 91 -7.22 2.60 -3.61
CA ALA A 91 -7.70 1.56 -2.71
C ALA A 91 -6.59 0.71 -2.06
N PHE A 92 -5.30 0.99 -2.31
CA PHE A 92 -4.18 0.19 -1.83
C PHE A 92 -4.28 -0.16 -0.33
N ASN A 93 -4.35 0.87 0.53
CA ASN A 93 -4.42 0.64 1.97
C ASN A 93 -5.74 -0.01 2.40
N ALA A 94 -6.86 0.38 1.80
CA ALA A 94 -8.17 -0.18 2.14
C ALA A 94 -8.25 -1.68 1.82
N ASN A 95 -7.68 -2.09 0.69
CA ASN A 95 -7.64 -3.50 0.29
C ASN A 95 -6.74 -4.33 1.24
N ALA A 96 -5.56 -3.84 1.59
CA ALA A 96 -4.67 -4.52 2.53
C ALA A 96 -5.29 -4.64 3.93
N ILE A 97 -5.91 -3.58 4.43
CA ILE A 97 -6.60 -3.60 5.73
C ILE A 97 -7.78 -4.60 5.69
N LYS A 98 -8.58 -4.58 4.62
CA LYS A 98 -9.69 -5.53 4.46
C LYS A 98 -9.20 -6.99 4.45
N ALA A 99 -8.10 -7.28 3.75
CA ALA A 99 -7.51 -8.62 3.73
C ALA A 99 -7.03 -9.04 5.13
N ALA A 100 -6.39 -8.12 5.89
CA ALA A 100 -5.98 -8.39 7.26
C ALA A 100 -7.17 -8.64 8.19
N GLU A 101 -8.25 -7.85 8.08
CA GLU A 101 -9.47 -8.05 8.87
C GLU A 101 -10.15 -9.39 8.54
N GLN A 102 -10.14 -9.82 7.28
CA GLN A 102 -10.67 -11.12 6.87
C GLN A 102 -9.81 -12.28 7.38
N LEU A 103 -8.49 -12.14 7.35
CA LEU A 103 -7.58 -13.13 7.93
C LEU A 103 -7.77 -13.22 9.44
N THR A 104 -7.80 -12.10 10.15
CA THR A 104 -8.02 -12.06 11.60
C THR A 104 -9.33 -12.76 11.98
N ALA A 105 -10.43 -12.44 11.29
CA ALA A 105 -11.72 -13.06 11.53
C ALA A 105 -11.70 -14.59 11.28
N ARG A 106 -10.93 -15.07 10.30
CA ARG A 106 -10.74 -16.50 10.03
C ARG A 106 -9.98 -17.18 11.16
N LEU A 107 -8.87 -16.58 11.61
CA LEU A 107 -8.05 -17.12 12.71
C LEU A 107 -8.81 -17.13 14.04
N GLU A 108 -9.58 -16.07 14.32
CA GLU A 108 -10.46 -16.01 15.50
C GLU A 108 -11.57 -17.09 15.45
N ALA A 109 -12.15 -17.34 14.27
CA ALA A 109 -13.13 -18.42 14.07
C ALA A 109 -12.52 -19.82 14.26
N GLU A 110 -11.21 -19.98 14.03
CA GLU A 110 -10.44 -21.19 14.35
C GLU A 110 -10.11 -21.29 15.86
N GLY A 111 -10.49 -20.34 16.67
CA GLY A 111 -10.26 -20.31 18.12
C GLY A 111 -8.91 -19.72 18.54
N LYS A 112 -8.22 -18.98 17.65
CA LYS A 112 -6.92 -18.39 17.92
C LYS A 112 -7.05 -16.95 18.41
N GLU A 113 -6.22 -16.56 19.37
CA GLU A 113 -6.00 -15.13 19.68
C GLU A 113 -5.08 -14.52 18.63
N VAL A 114 -5.37 -13.26 18.20
CA VAL A 114 -4.60 -12.62 17.12
C VAL A 114 -3.87 -11.39 17.63
N ASP A 115 -2.54 -11.44 17.57
CA ASP A 115 -1.67 -10.30 17.82
C ASP A 115 -1.34 -9.60 16.51
N THR A 116 -1.65 -8.28 16.45
CA THR A 116 -1.48 -7.50 15.23
C THR A 116 -0.21 -6.65 15.28
N PHE A 117 0.60 -6.77 14.22
CA PHE A 117 1.79 -5.96 13.94
C PHE A 117 1.58 -5.18 12.65
N ILE A 118 1.99 -3.91 12.62
CA ILE A 118 1.66 -3.04 11.49
C ILE A 118 2.90 -2.30 10.96
N VAL A 119 3.12 -2.38 9.65
CA VAL A 119 4.03 -1.50 8.94
C VAL A 119 3.21 -0.45 8.19
N GLY A 120 3.55 0.84 8.41
CA GLY A 120 2.93 1.97 7.74
C GLY A 120 1.88 2.71 8.57
N ARG A 121 1.95 4.03 8.52
CA ARG A 121 1.09 4.94 9.31
C ARG A 121 -0.39 4.81 8.99
N ARG A 122 -0.75 4.40 7.75
CA ARG A 122 -2.16 4.33 7.33
C ARG A 122 -2.90 3.17 7.99
N GLY A 123 -2.25 2.02 8.11
CA GLY A 123 -2.78 0.88 8.87
C GLY A 123 -2.90 1.21 10.35
N LEU A 124 -1.81 1.72 10.95
CA LEU A 124 -1.80 2.11 12.36
C LEU A 124 -2.92 3.12 12.69
N ALA A 125 -3.09 4.16 11.86
CA ALA A 125 -4.15 5.14 12.07
C ALA A 125 -5.55 4.53 11.99
N HIS A 126 -5.77 3.53 11.10
CA HIS A 126 -7.05 2.83 11.00
C HIS A 126 -7.34 1.98 12.24
N TYR A 127 -6.37 1.22 12.71
CA TYR A 127 -6.52 0.36 13.91
C TYR A 127 -6.72 1.20 15.16
N ASN A 128 -5.94 2.27 15.34
CA ASN A 128 -6.11 3.20 16.47
C ASN A 128 -7.48 3.88 16.46
N PHE A 129 -8.00 4.29 15.29
CA PHE A 129 -9.33 4.88 15.18
C PHE A 129 -10.44 3.90 15.58
N ARG A 130 -10.22 2.60 15.38
CA ARG A 130 -11.15 1.53 15.78
C ARG A 130 -10.86 0.95 17.15
N GLU A 131 -9.93 1.55 17.91
CA GLU A 131 -9.51 1.12 19.24
C GLU A 131 -9.05 -0.35 19.30
N ARG A 132 -8.50 -0.85 18.17
CA ARG A 132 -7.95 -2.20 18.10
C ARG A 132 -6.52 -2.23 18.63
N LYS A 133 -6.19 -3.26 19.40
CA LYS A 133 -4.84 -3.46 19.95
C LYS A 133 -3.85 -3.70 18.81
N VAL A 134 -2.72 -3.01 18.86
CA VAL A 134 -1.55 -3.22 18.01
C VAL A 134 -0.36 -3.47 18.93
N VAL A 135 0.32 -4.58 18.74
CA VAL A 135 1.46 -5.00 19.58
C VAL A 135 2.66 -4.09 19.29
N GLU A 136 3.03 -3.98 18.01
CA GLU A 136 4.12 -3.12 17.58
C GLU A 136 3.86 -2.55 16.18
N SER A 137 4.48 -1.41 15.89
CA SER A 137 4.32 -0.76 14.59
C SER A 137 5.58 -0.05 14.12
N TRP A 138 5.81 -0.08 12.80
CA TRP A 138 6.94 0.57 12.15
C TRP A 138 6.46 1.48 11.02
N SER A 139 7.20 2.54 10.78
CA SER A 139 6.86 3.51 9.72
C SER A 139 8.08 4.29 9.24
N GLY A 140 7.90 5.02 8.13
CA GLY A 140 8.90 5.95 7.60
C GLY A 140 9.69 5.43 6.41
N PHE A 141 9.66 4.11 6.14
CA PHE A 141 10.45 3.45 5.08
C PHE A 141 9.59 2.78 4.00
N THR A 142 8.25 2.81 4.10
CA THR A 142 7.36 2.06 3.20
C THR A 142 7.43 2.45 1.73
N ASP A 143 7.93 3.65 1.41
CA ASP A 143 8.12 4.12 0.04
C ASP A 143 9.39 3.56 -0.62
N GLU A 144 10.43 3.29 0.17
CA GLU A 144 11.74 2.82 -0.27
C GLU A 144 12.37 1.91 0.79
N PRO A 145 11.80 0.70 1.05
CA PRO A 145 12.29 -0.18 2.08
C PRO A 145 13.71 -0.69 1.76
N THR A 146 14.47 -0.94 2.82
CA THR A 146 15.80 -1.55 2.80
C THR A 146 15.76 -2.90 3.52
N TYR A 147 16.80 -3.73 3.32
CA TYR A 147 16.93 -4.99 4.05
C TYR A 147 17.06 -4.76 5.57
N ALA A 148 17.72 -3.67 5.99
CA ALA A 148 17.81 -3.30 7.40
C ALA A 148 16.45 -2.99 8.02
N ASP A 149 15.51 -2.43 7.25
CA ASP A 149 14.14 -2.21 7.71
C ASP A 149 13.38 -3.53 7.86
N ALA A 150 13.55 -4.46 6.92
CA ALA A 150 12.99 -5.81 7.03
C ALA A 150 13.51 -6.54 8.26
N LYS A 151 14.81 -6.44 8.55
CA LYS A 151 15.43 -7.01 9.74
C LYS A 151 14.85 -6.45 11.05
N LYS A 152 14.60 -5.13 11.11
CA LYS A 152 13.94 -4.48 12.27
C LYS A 152 12.53 -5.01 12.49
N VAL A 153 11.79 -5.29 11.41
CA VAL A 153 10.44 -5.85 11.50
C VAL A 153 10.48 -7.33 11.86
N ALA A 154 11.43 -8.09 11.31
CA ALA A 154 11.53 -9.54 11.51
C ALA A 154 11.92 -9.91 12.94
N GLY A 155 12.84 -9.15 13.58
CA GLY A 155 13.37 -9.49 14.89
C GLY A 155 12.28 -9.76 15.94
N PRO A 156 11.42 -8.79 16.26
CA PRO A 156 10.33 -9.00 17.25
C PRO A 156 9.34 -10.11 16.88
N LEU A 157 9.15 -10.37 15.58
CA LEU A 157 8.26 -11.43 15.09
C LEU A 157 8.88 -12.83 15.27
N ILE A 158 10.19 -12.95 15.06
CA ILE A 158 10.94 -14.18 15.32
C ILE A 158 10.96 -14.45 16.82
N GLU A 159 11.29 -13.44 17.64
CA GLU A 159 11.25 -13.55 19.11
C GLU A 159 9.87 -13.97 19.62
N ALA A 160 8.78 -13.49 19.01
CA ALA A 160 7.42 -13.84 19.39
C ALA A 160 7.10 -15.33 19.12
N ILE A 161 7.65 -15.92 18.04
CA ILE A 161 7.40 -17.31 17.70
C ILE A 161 8.36 -18.29 18.42
N GLU A 162 9.56 -17.83 18.77
CA GLU A 162 10.51 -18.62 19.58
C GLU A 162 10.09 -18.69 21.06
N LYS A 163 9.29 -17.72 21.49
CA LYS A 163 8.77 -17.65 22.85
C LYS A 163 7.62 -18.63 23.06
N GLU A 164 7.57 -19.33 24.19
CA GLU A 164 6.47 -20.21 24.51
C GLU A 164 5.12 -19.46 24.55
N THR A 165 4.06 -20.07 24.04
CA THR A 165 2.74 -19.46 23.97
C THR A 165 2.18 -19.13 25.36
N ALA A 166 2.48 -19.96 26.37
CA ALA A 166 2.15 -19.73 27.77
C ALA A 166 2.77 -18.43 28.33
N ASP A 167 3.93 -18.02 27.82
CA ASP A 167 4.64 -16.79 28.19
C ASP A 167 4.29 -15.60 27.29
N GLY A 168 3.28 -15.74 26.44
CA GLY A 168 2.80 -14.72 25.53
C GLY A 168 3.46 -14.76 24.15
N GLY A 169 4.06 -15.90 23.76
CA GLY A 169 4.50 -16.19 22.41
C GLY A 169 3.33 -16.45 21.45
N VAL A 170 3.64 -16.72 20.17
CA VAL A 170 2.65 -17.05 19.13
C VAL A 170 3.05 -18.36 18.45
N ASP A 171 2.04 -19.12 18.01
CA ASP A 171 2.23 -20.41 17.32
C ASP A 171 2.34 -20.24 15.81
N GLU A 172 1.76 -19.18 15.28
CA GLU A 172 1.73 -18.90 13.83
C GLU A 172 2.04 -17.43 13.54
N LEU A 173 2.78 -17.18 12.47
CA LEU A 173 3.01 -15.85 11.92
C LEU A 173 2.46 -15.77 10.51
N HIS A 174 1.55 -14.85 10.29
CA HIS A 174 0.96 -14.52 9.00
C HIS A 174 1.39 -13.13 8.53
N ILE A 175 1.48 -12.97 7.23
CA ILE A 175 1.78 -11.67 6.60
C ILE A 175 0.67 -11.30 5.62
N VAL A 176 0.27 -10.02 5.65
CA VAL A 176 -0.66 -9.43 4.68
C VAL A 176 0.03 -8.30 3.97
N TYR A 177 0.15 -8.44 2.66
CA TYR A 177 0.81 -7.44 1.82
C TYR A 177 0.14 -7.33 0.46
N THR A 178 0.56 -6.36 -0.33
CA THR A 178 0.02 -6.18 -1.68
C THR A 178 1.06 -6.61 -2.71
N GLU A 179 0.77 -7.70 -3.41
CA GLU A 179 1.58 -8.20 -4.51
C GLU A 179 1.45 -7.30 -5.75
N PHE A 180 2.57 -7.08 -6.42
CA PHE A 180 2.61 -6.37 -7.69
C PHE A 180 2.50 -7.36 -8.87
N VAL A 181 1.29 -7.58 -9.37
CA VAL A 181 1.05 -8.44 -10.54
C VAL A 181 1.36 -7.68 -11.84
N SER A 182 0.90 -6.44 -11.95
CA SER A 182 1.14 -5.59 -13.11
C SER A 182 0.90 -4.11 -12.78
N MET A 183 1.17 -3.22 -13.73
CA MET A 183 0.84 -1.78 -13.60
C MET A 183 -0.66 -1.52 -13.40
N MET A 184 -1.52 -2.44 -13.83
CA MET A 184 -2.98 -2.32 -13.72
C MET A 184 -3.52 -3.09 -12.53
N THR A 185 -2.91 -4.21 -12.16
CA THR A 185 -3.41 -5.13 -11.14
C THR A 185 -2.43 -5.22 -9.97
N GLN A 186 -2.91 -4.96 -8.78
CA GLN A 186 -2.24 -5.18 -7.52
C GLN A 186 -3.22 -5.93 -6.62
N SER A 187 -2.78 -7.03 -6.02
CA SER A 187 -3.61 -7.92 -5.21
C SER A 187 -3.15 -7.89 -3.76
N ALA A 188 -4.05 -7.57 -2.84
CA ALA A 188 -3.80 -7.79 -1.42
C ALA A 188 -3.93 -9.30 -1.16
N ILE A 189 -2.87 -9.89 -0.64
CA ILE A 189 -2.79 -11.31 -0.34
C ILE A 189 -2.37 -11.52 1.10
N ASP A 190 -2.78 -12.62 1.68
CA ASP A 190 -2.33 -13.13 2.96
C ASP A 190 -1.59 -14.45 2.75
N GLY A 191 -0.66 -14.73 3.63
CA GLY A 191 0.07 -15.98 3.63
C GLY A 191 0.67 -16.28 5.00
N ARG A 192 0.82 -17.59 5.33
CA ARG A 192 1.54 -17.99 6.52
C ARG A 192 3.04 -17.89 6.27
N LEU A 193 3.74 -17.21 7.15
CA LEU A 193 5.18 -17.05 7.10
C LEU A 193 5.91 -18.08 7.99
N LEU A 194 5.33 -18.37 9.16
CA LEU A 194 5.83 -19.35 10.13
C LEU A 194 4.66 -20.09 10.81
N PRO A 195 4.85 -21.35 11.25
CA PRO A 195 6.00 -22.19 10.98
C PRO A 195 6.13 -22.49 9.49
N LEU A 196 7.37 -22.64 9.04
CA LEU A 196 7.69 -22.87 7.65
C LEU A 196 7.40 -24.32 7.27
N ARG A 197 6.54 -24.53 6.27
CA ARG A 197 6.34 -25.85 5.68
C ARG A 197 7.41 -26.10 4.63
N LEU A 198 8.35 -26.95 4.98
CA LEU A 198 9.47 -27.28 4.09
C LEU A 198 9.00 -27.88 2.75
N GLU A 199 7.87 -28.57 2.73
CA GLU A 199 7.23 -29.12 1.52
C GLU A 199 6.78 -27.99 0.58
N GLU A 200 6.13 -26.94 1.10
CA GLU A 200 5.69 -25.77 0.33
C GLU A 200 6.90 -25.00 -0.20
N VAL A 201 7.97 -24.86 0.61
CA VAL A 201 9.21 -24.20 0.17
C VAL A 201 9.91 -25.01 -0.93
N ALA A 202 9.86 -26.34 -0.85
CA ALA A 202 10.41 -27.21 -1.90
C ALA A 202 9.64 -27.08 -3.23
N GLU A 203 8.33 -26.81 -3.21
CA GLU A 203 7.53 -26.52 -4.41
C GLU A 203 7.85 -25.18 -5.05
N GLU A 204 8.27 -24.17 -4.27
CA GLU A 204 8.74 -22.87 -4.75
C GLU A 204 10.15 -22.93 -5.34
N ALA A 205 10.93 -23.98 -5.03
CA ALA A 205 12.27 -24.15 -5.56
C ALA A 205 12.24 -24.43 -7.09
N PRO A 206 13.29 -24.04 -7.83
CA PRO A 206 13.35 -24.29 -9.28
C PRO A 206 13.23 -25.79 -9.58
N LYS A 207 12.18 -26.17 -10.33
CA LYS A 207 11.92 -27.57 -10.68
C LYS A 207 12.95 -28.06 -11.70
N GLY A 208 13.52 -29.23 -11.44
CA GLY A 208 14.38 -29.95 -12.40
C GLY A 208 15.88 -29.88 -12.15
N GLU A 209 16.34 -29.22 -11.11
CA GLU A 209 17.75 -29.33 -10.68
C GLU A 209 17.93 -30.50 -9.71
N ILE A 210 18.89 -31.36 -10.01
CA ILE A 210 19.38 -32.36 -9.08
C ILE A 210 20.12 -31.60 -7.98
N LEU A 211 19.54 -31.57 -6.77
CA LEU A 211 20.24 -30.96 -5.64
C LEU A 211 21.51 -31.78 -5.36
N PRO A 212 22.70 -31.13 -5.27
CA PRO A 212 23.90 -31.81 -4.86
C PRO A 212 23.73 -32.40 -3.44
N LEU A 213 24.44 -33.47 -3.16
CA LEU A 213 24.55 -33.97 -1.77
C LEU A 213 25.32 -32.92 -0.98
N PHE A 214 24.66 -32.34 0.04
CA PHE A 214 25.28 -31.40 0.95
C PHE A 214 25.74 -32.11 2.22
N GLU A 215 26.93 -31.81 2.67
CA GLU A 215 27.38 -32.08 4.04
C GLU A 215 27.21 -30.79 4.85
N PHE A 216 26.61 -30.88 6.02
CA PHE A 216 26.31 -29.73 6.87
C PHE A 216 27.30 -29.68 8.03
N GLU A 217 27.99 -28.53 8.15
CA GLU A 217 28.97 -28.28 9.22
C GLU A 217 28.57 -27.04 10.02
N PRO A 218 28.54 -27.04 11.36
CA PRO A 218 28.92 -28.18 12.21
C PRO A 218 27.80 -29.23 12.31
N SER A 219 26.54 -28.87 12.15
CA SER A 219 25.35 -29.72 12.13
C SER A 219 24.24 -29.13 11.27
N ALA A 220 23.26 -29.96 10.85
CA ALA A 220 22.08 -29.48 10.11
C ALA A 220 21.22 -28.51 10.96
N GLU A 221 21.20 -28.71 12.29
CA GLU A 221 20.46 -27.86 13.24
C GLU A 221 21.07 -26.47 13.32
N ASP A 222 22.39 -26.36 13.55
CA ASP A 222 23.11 -25.08 13.60
C ASP A 222 22.99 -24.31 12.28
N VAL A 223 22.96 -25.03 11.15
CA VAL A 223 22.75 -24.41 9.82
C VAL A 223 21.32 -23.88 9.70
N LEU A 224 20.30 -24.59 10.16
CA LEU A 224 18.90 -24.11 10.18
C LEU A 224 18.75 -22.91 11.10
N ASP A 225 19.33 -22.92 12.30
CA ASP A 225 19.33 -21.81 13.24
C ASP A 225 19.88 -20.52 12.60
N ALA A 226 20.88 -20.64 11.75
CA ALA A 226 21.47 -19.51 11.05
C ALA A 226 20.71 -19.06 9.78
N LEU A 227 20.05 -19.99 9.08
CA LEU A 227 19.38 -19.73 7.80
C LEU A 227 17.94 -19.28 7.96
N LEU A 228 17.18 -19.88 8.89
CA LEU A 228 15.74 -19.62 9.03
C LEU A 228 15.41 -18.16 9.38
N PRO A 229 16.09 -17.49 10.33
CA PRO A 229 15.87 -16.07 10.55
C PRO A 229 16.11 -15.23 9.30
N ARG A 230 17.17 -15.54 8.54
CA ARG A 230 17.49 -14.84 7.29
C ARG A 230 16.46 -15.09 6.20
N TYR A 231 15.89 -16.30 6.16
CA TYR A 231 14.79 -16.62 5.26
C TYR A 231 13.55 -15.76 5.58
N VAL A 232 13.17 -15.64 6.85
CA VAL A 232 12.06 -14.79 7.30
C VAL A 232 12.32 -13.32 6.96
N GLU A 233 13.52 -12.81 7.26
CA GLU A 233 13.94 -11.45 6.90
C GLU A 233 13.81 -11.21 5.39
N SER A 234 14.24 -12.17 4.57
CA SER A 234 14.17 -12.09 3.10
C SER A 234 12.74 -12.10 2.59
N ARG A 235 11.86 -12.93 3.16
CA ARG A 235 10.43 -12.97 2.81
C ARG A 235 9.73 -11.66 3.16
N ILE A 236 9.98 -11.11 4.35
CA ILE A 236 9.47 -9.79 4.76
C ILE A 236 10.02 -8.69 3.85
N TYR A 237 11.31 -8.73 3.50
CA TYR A 237 11.91 -7.76 2.59
C TYR A 237 11.24 -7.80 1.20
N ASN A 238 11.03 -8.99 0.64
CA ASN A 238 10.32 -9.14 -0.63
C ASN A 238 8.91 -8.58 -0.55
N ALA A 239 8.14 -8.91 0.50
CA ALA A 239 6.79 -8.39 0.72
C ALA A 239 6.75 -6.85 0.83
N LEU A 240 7.74 -6.23 1.49
CA LEU A 240 7.90 -4.78 1.57
C LEU A 240 8.18 -4.17 0.20
N LEU A 241 9.06 -4.77 -0.61
CA LEU A 241 9.37 -4.31 -1.97
C LEU A 241 8.17 -4.44 -2.90
N GLN A 242 7.43 -5.57 -2.85
CA GLN A 242 6.20 -5.80 -3.60
C GLN A 242 5.13 -4.77 -3.23
N SER A 243 4.93 -4.54 -1.93
CA SER A 243 4.00 -3.51 -1.43
C SER A 243 4.39 -2.11 -1.87
N ALA A 244 5.68 -1.76 -1.86
CA ALA A 244 6.16 -0.46 -2.34
C ALA A 244 5.89 -0.27 -3.84
N ALA A 245 6.17 -1.28 -4.67
CA ALA A 245 5.88 -1.27 -6.11
C ALA A 245 4.37 -1.11 -6.36
N SER A 246 3.55 -1.89 -5.68
CA SER A 246 2.09 -1.87 -5.74
C SER A 246 1.52 -0.52 -5.32
N LYS A 247 2.00 0.04 -4.23
CA LYS A 247 1.62 1.38 -3.75
C LYS A 247 1.94 2.46 -4.78
N HIS A 248 3.13 2.44 -5.38
CA HIS A 248 3.49 3.42 -6.40
C HIS A 248 2.65 3.26 -7.67
N ALA A 249 2.32 2.04 -8.10
CA ALA A 249 1.42 1.79 -9.22
C ALA A 249 -0.01 2.30 -8.94
N ALA A 250 -0.54 2.02 -7.76
CA ALA A 250 -1.83 2.52 -7.31
C ALA A 250 -1.86 4.06 -7.23
N THR A 251 -0.77 4.69 -6.73
CA THR A 251 -0.62 6.15 -6.70
C THR A 251 -0.64 6.73 -8.12
N ARG A 252 0.13 6.15 -9.05
CA ARG A 252 0.15 6.60 -10.45
C ARG A 252 -1.26 6.58 -11.06
N ARG A 253 -2.00 5.49 -10.88
CA ARG A 253 -3.38 5.35 -11.40
C ARG A 253 -4.33 6.37 -10.75
N ALA A 254 -4.28 6.53 -9.43
CA ALA A 254 -5.09 7.51 -8.72
C ALA A 254 -4.80 8.95 -9.16
N MET A 255 -3.52 9.30 -9.36
CA MET A 255 -3.11 10.63 -9.80
C MET A 255 -3.48 10.89 -11.25
N LYS A 256 -3.40 9.88 -12.12
CA LYS A 256 -3.90 9.97 -13.50
C LYS A 256 -5.39 10.29 -13.52
N SER A 257 -6.20 9.51 -12.80
CA SER A 257 -7.65 9.74 -12.69
C SER A 257 -7.97 11.13 -12.14
N ALA A 258 -7.27 11.57 -11.09
CA ALA A 258 -7.44 12.91 -10.53
C ALA A 258 -7.07 14.02 -11.53
N THR A 259 -6.04 13.82 -12.37
CA THR A 259 -5.62 14.76 -13.41
C THR A 259 -6.68 14.88 -14.52
N ASP A 260 -7.24 13.74 -14.94
CA ASP A 260 -8.28 13.68 -15.96
C ASP A 260 -9.57 14.36 -15.45
N ASN A 261 -10.04 14.00 -14.25
CA ASN A 261 -11.20 14.63 -13.59
C ASN A 261 -11.03 16.16 -13.40
N ALA A 262 -9.81 16.60 -13.06
CA ALA A 262 -9.52 18.03 -12.97
C ALA A 262 -9.62 18.73 -14.33
N GLY A 263 -9.24 18.04 -15.42
CA GLY A 263 -9.43 18.54 -16.80
C GLY A 263 -10.88 18.77 -17.14
N ASP A 264 -11.74 17.78 -16.89
CA ASP A 264 -13.17 17.85 -17.14
C ASP A 264 -13.86 18.95 -16.32
N LEU A 265 -13.46 19.08 -15.05
CA LEU A 265 -13.98 20.12 -14.18
C LEU A 265 -13.57 21.53 -14.66
N ILE A 266 -12.35 21.73 -15.18
CA ILE A 266 -11.91 22.99 -15.76
C ILE A 266 -12.76 23.32 -16.98
N THR A 267 -13.02 22.36 -17.86
CA THR A 267 -13.88 22.56 -19.04
C THR A 267 -15.28 22.97 -18.65
N THR A 268 -15.88 22.30 -17.68
CA THR A 268 -17.22 22.62 -17.16
C THR A 268 -17.27 24.02 -16.53
N LEU A 269 -16.32 24.34 -15.67
CA LEU A 269 -16.23 25.67 -15.03
C LEU A 269 -15.99 26.78 -16.04
N SER A 270 -15.22 26.52 -17.10
CA SER A 270 -14.98 27.51 -18.17
C SER A 270 -16.25 27.83 -18.94
N ARG A 271 -17.08 26.80 -19.24
CA ARG A 271 -18.38 27.01 -19.87
C ARG A 271 -19.33 27.85 -18.98
N LEU A 272 -19.38 27.55 -17.67
CA LEU A 272 -20.17 28.33 -16.72
C LEU A 272 -19.69 29.78 -16.57
N ALA A 273 -18.36 29.96 -16.55
CA ALA A 273 -17.76 31.30 -16.51
C ALA A 273 -18.11 32.13 -17.75
N ASN A 274 -18.11 31.50 -18.93
CA ASN A 274 -18.49 32.19 -20.17
C ASN A 274 -19.99 32.54 -20.21
N ALA A 275 -20.85 31.61 -19.75
CA ALA A 275 -22.28 31.90 -19.65
C ALA A 275 -22.58 33.02 -18.64
N ALA A 276 -21.93 33.04 -17.48
CA ALA A 276 -22.07 34.12 -16.50
C ALA A 276 -21.56 35.46 -17.05
N ARG A 277 -20.48 35.47 -17.84
CA ARG A 277 -19.99 36.65 -18.51
C ARG A 277 -20.98 37.18 -19.54
N GLN A 278 -21.58 36.31 -20.36
CA GLN A 278 -22.60 36.69 -21.34
C GLN A 278 -23.82 37.30 -20.68
N ALA A 279 -24.31 36.66 -19.59
CA ALA A 279 -25.43 37.16 -18.81
C ALA A 279 -25.14 38.57 -18.24
N GLU A 280 -23.95 38.82 -17.74
CA GLU A 280 -23.51 40.10 -17.21
C GLU A 280 -23.48 41.18 -18.32
N ILE A 281 -22.91 40.85 -19.47
CA ILE A 281 -22.90 41.78 -20.63
C ILE A 281 -24.35 42.11 -21.08
N THR A 282 -25.21 41.10 -21.16
CA THR A 282 -26.62 41.30 -21.53
C THR A 282 -27.34 42.19 -20.53
N GLN A 283 -27.10 42.01 -19.24
CA GLN A 283 -27.66 42.86 -18.20
C GLN A 283 -27.15 44.30 -18.29
N GLU A 284 -25.85 44.52 -18.45
CA GLU A 284 -25.26 45.86 -18.62
C GLU A 284 -25.85 46.60 -19.84
N ILE A 285 -26.01 45.89 -20.98
CA ILE A 285 -26.64 46.44 -22.17
C ILE A 285 -28.11 46.81 -21.88
N SER A 286 -28.87 45.96 -21.23
CA SER A 286 -30.27 46.21 -20.89
C SER A 286 -30.44 47.39 -19.93
N GLU A 287 -29.53 47.55 -18.97
CA GLU A 287 -29.49 48.71 -18.07
C GLU A 287 -29.17 50.00 -18.80
N ILE A 288 -28.23 50.01 -19.73
CA ILE A 288 -27.89 51.17 -20.56
C ILE A 288 -29.05 51.55 -21.45
N VAL A 289 -29.67 50.61 -22.16
CA VAL A 289 -30.83 50.85 -23.05
C VAL A 289 -32.02 51.34 -22.28
N GLY A 290 -32.35 50.68 -21.12
CA GLY A 290 -33.43 51.11 -20.24
C GLY A 290 -33.23 52.51 -19.64
N GLY A 291 -32.00 52.79 -19.24
CA GLY A 291 -31.62 54.15 -18.75
C GLY A 291 -31.72 55.25 -19.82
N SER A 292 -31.31 54.93 -21.06
CA SER A 292 -31.43 55.90 -22.17
C SER A 292 -32.89 56.17 -22.56
N ALA A 293 -33.74 55.15 -22.55
CA ALA A 293 -35.17 55.29 -22.80
C ALA A 293 -35.88 56.12 -21.71
N ALA A 294 -35.58 55.89 -20.44
CA ALA A 294 -36.13 56.64 -19.31
C ALA A 294 -35.69 58.14 -19.35
N LEU A 295 -34.44 58.42 -19.78
CA LEU A 295 -33.93 59.80 -19.97
C LEU A 295 -34.65 60.48 -21.13
N ALA A 296 -34.91 59.81 -22.24
CA ALA A 296 -35.62 60.32 -23.37
C ALA A 296 -37.07 60.70 -23.02
N ASP A 297 -37.76 59.85 -22.26
CA ASP A 297 -39.13 60.10 -21.76
C ASP A 297 -39.18 61.26 -20.77
N ALA A 298 -38.15 61.41 -19.90
CA ALA A 298 -38.09 62.52 -18.95
C ALA A 298 -37.85 63.87 -19.64
N THR A 299 -37.02 63.90 -20.71
CA THR A 299 -36.80 65.13 -21.49
C THR A 299 -38.01 65.49 -22.34
N ALA A 300 -38.74 64.53 -22.89
CA ALA A 300 -39.99 64.80 -23.66
C ALA A 300 -41.16 65.30 -22.78
N GLY A 301 -41.13 65.01 -21.46
CA GLY A 301 -42.13 65.44 -20.47
C GLY A 301 -41.86 66.83 -19.89
N SER A 302 -40.65 67.43 -20.08
CA SER A 302 -40.29 68.79 -19.59
C SER A 302 -40.58 69.87 -20.54
N ASP A 303 -40.98 69.59 -21.81
CA ASP A 303 -41.31 70.54 -22.86
C ASP A 303 -42.85 70.73 -23.03
N LYS A 304 -43.62 70.45 -21.99
CA LYS A 304 -45.05 70.79 -21.92
C LYS A 304 -45.30 71.70 -20.69
#